data_87af7336fe5aa8eea13df48007f1038c
#
_entry.id   87af7336fe5aa8eea13df48007f1038c
#
_cell.length_a   1.000
_cell.length_b   1.000
_cell.length_c   1.000
_cell.angle_alpha   90.00
_cell.angle_beta   90.00
_cell.angle_gamma   90.00
#
_symmetry.space_group_name_H-M   'P 1'
#
loop_
_entity.id
_entity.type
_entity.pdbx_description
1 polymer ?
#
loop_
_entity_poly.entity_id
_entity_poly.type
_entity_poly.pdbx_seq_one_letter_code
_entity_poly.pdbx_strand_id
1 'polypeptide(L)' 'MENKFIRVDEVADELGMSRPYAYKLIRQLNEELKGKGFITIAGRVNRQYFNERLYGARKEVNENASI' A
#
# COMPACT_ATOMS: atom_id res chain seq x y z
N MET A 1 10.43 16.28 -5.44
CA MET A 1 10.62 15.45 -4.30
C MET A 1 9.58 14.35 -4.18
N GLU A 2 10.06 13.15 -3.92
CA GLU A 2 9.17 12.05 -3.90
C GLU A 2 8.49 11.83 -2.58
N ASN A 3 7.23 11.51 -2.60
CA ASN A 3 6.49 11.19 -1.40
C ASN A 3 6.74 9.76 -0.99
N LYS A 4 7.12 9.58 0.26
CA LYS A 4 7.30 8.23 0.77
C LYS A 4 5.98 7.61 1.20
N PHE A 5 4.94 8.40 1.28
CA PHE A 5 3.63 7.93 1.68
C PHE A 5 2.62 8.18 0.58
N ILE A 6 1.68 7.26 0.44
CA ILE A 6 0.58 7.43 -0.50
C ILE A 6 -0.67 7.73 0.30
N ARG A 7 -1.49 8.62 -0.20
CA ARG A 7 -2.68 9.10 0.52
C ARG A 7 -3.93 8.40 0.05
N VAL A 8 -5.00 8.58 0.84
CA VAL A 8 -6.28 7.96 0.53
C VAL A 8 -6.73 8.27 -0.89
N ASP A 9 -6.64 9.54 -1.29
CA ASP A 9 -7.07 9.95 -2.63
C ASP A 9 -6.33 9.20 -3.71
N GLU A 10 -5.04 9.08 -3.52
CA GLU A 10 -4.19 8.40 -4.50
C GLU A 10 -4.50 6.92 -4.57
N VAL A 11 -4.74 6.31 -3.41
CA VAL A 11 -5.09 4.89 -3.38
C VAL A 11 -6.41 4.65 -4.07
N ALA A 12 -7.39 5.51 -3.80
CA ALA A 12 -8.70 5.38 -4.41
C ALA A 12 -8.60 5.48 -5.93
N ASP A 13 -7.83 6.44 -6.40
CA ASP A 13 -7.63 6.62 -7.84
C ASP A 13 -6.92 5.43 -8.47
N GLU A 14 -5.85 5.03 -7.84
CA GLU A 14 -5.02 3.96 -8.37
C GLU A 14 -5.80 2.65 -8.50
N LEU A 15 -6.62 2.34 -7.52
CA LEU A 15 -7.34 1.09 -7.49
C LEU A 15 -8.78 1.18 -7.97
N GLY A 16 -9.22 2.38 -8.35
CA GLY A 16 -10.57 2.55 -8.82
C GLY A 16 -11.62 2.23 -7.78
N MET A 17 -11.39 2.62 -6.55
CA MET A 17 -12.33 2.33 -5.47
C MET A 17 -12.76 3.61 -4.77
N SER A 18 -13.78 3.51 -3.93
CA SER A 18 -14.26 4.66 -3.19
C SER A 18 -13.26 5.04 -2.11
N ARG A 19 -13.32 6.29 -1.66
CA ARG A 19 -12.44 6.75 -0.61
C ARG A 19 -12.62 6.01 0.70
N PRO A 20 -13.85 5.77 1.16
CA PRO A 20 -14.02 4.99 2.39
C PRO A 20 -13.35 3.64 2.33
N TYR A 21 -13.44 2.99 1.18
CA TYR A 21 -12.84 1.69 1.02
C TYR A 21 -11.31 1.79 1.00
N ALA A 22 -10.80 2.82 0.32
CA ALA A 22 -9.36 3.06 0.28
C ALA A 22 -8.83 3.36 1.69
N TYR A 23 -9.60 4.11 2.46
CA TYR A 23 -9.20 4.42 3.82
C TYR A 23 -9.11 3.15 4.67
N LYS A 24 -10.06 2.27 4.46
CA LYS A 24 -10.09 1.01 5.17
C LYS A 24 -8.86 0.18 4.83
N LEU A 25 -8.51 0.15 3.56
CA LEU A 25 -7.34 -0.58 3.09
C LEU A 25 -6.06 -0.01 3.72
N ILE A 26 -5.93 1.31 3.70
CA ILE A 26 -4.76 1.95 4.28
C ILE A 26 -4.66 1.62 5.76
N ARG A 27 -5.77 1.63 6.45
CA ARG A 27 -5.80 1.33 7.86
C ARG A 27 -5.31 -0.10 8.12
N GLN A 28 -5.75 -1.01 7.29
CA GLN A 28 -5.34 -2.40 7.41
C GLN A 28 -3.83 -2.56 7.20
N LEU A 29 -3.31 -1.89 6.17
CA LEU A 29 -1.88 -1.96 5.88
C LEU A 29 -1.07 -1.34 7.01
N ASN A 30 -1.57 -0.26 7.59
CA ASN A 30 -0.89 0.38 8.70
C ASN A 30 -0.88 -0.50 9.94
N GLU A 31 -1.94 -1.27 10.15
CA GLU A 31 -1.97 -2.19 11.26
C GLU A 31 -0.88 -3.24 11.10
N GLU A 32 -0.69 -3.71 9.88
CA GLU A 32 0.37 -4.67 9.61
C GLU A 32 1.74 -4.08 9.88
N LEU A 33 1.95 -2.84 9.42
CA LEU A 33 3.23 -2.17 9.61
C LEU A 33 3.51 -1.92 11.09
N LYS A 34 2.47 -1.54 11.81
CA LYS A 34 2.59 -1.29 13.23
C LYS A 34 3.02 -2.56 13.96
N GLY A 35 2.45 -3.68 13.56
CA GLY A 35 2.81 -4.95 14.14
C GLY A 35 4.25 -5.33 13.87
N LYS A 36 4.84 -4.76 12.82
CA LYS A 36 6.23 -5.00 12.49
C LYS A 36 7.17 -3.98 13.11
N GLY A 37 6.63 -3.06 13.88
CA GLY A 37 7.46 -2.06 14.56
C GLY A 37 7.69 -0.78 13.80
N PHE A 38 6.95 -0.55 12.73
CA PHE A 38 7.10 0.67 11.96
C PHE A 38 6.17 1.77 12.45
N ILE A 39 6.59 3.01 12.20
CA ILE A 39 5.77 4.17 12.51
C ILE A 39 4.76 4.36 11.40
N THR A 40 3.50 4.55 11.77
CA THR A 40 2.45 4.74 10.78
C THR A 40 1.77 6.07 10.97
N ILE A 41 1.14 6.55 9.90
CA ILE A 41 0.42 7.82 9.91
C ILE A 41 -1.00 7.58 9.42
N ALA A 42 -1.97 8.04 10.18
CA ALA A 42 -3.37 7.82 9.82
C ALA A 42 -3.68 8.43 8.46
N GLY A 43 -4.40 7.71 7.64
CA GLY A 43 -4.78 8.20 6.34
C GLY A 43 -3.71 8.12 5.28
N ARG A 44 -2.55 7.57 5.62
CA ARG A 44 -1.45 7.42 4.69
C ARG A 44 -0.75 6.10 4.95
N VAL A 45 -0.11 5.58 3.92
CA VAL A 45 0.61 4.32 4.08
C VAL A 45 1.92 4.42 3.31
N ASN A 46 2.92 3.73 3.78
CA ASN A 46 4.21 3.70 3.12
C ASN A 46 4.02 3.25 1.68
N ARG A 47 4.51 4.04 0.73
CA ARG A 47 4.28 3.77 -0.69
C ARG A 47 4.92 2.45 -1.12
N GLN A 48 6.10 2.18 -0.63
CA GLN A 48 6.78 0.95 -0.98
C GLN A 48 6.01 -0.27 -0.47
N TYR A 49 5.56 -0.20 0.77
CA TYR A 49 4.79 -1.29 1.35
C TYR A 49 3.47 -1.50 0.61
N PHE A 50 2.82 -0.38 0.26
CA PHE A 50 1.59 -0.44 -0.51
C PHE A 50 1.82 -1.19 -1.82
N ASN A 51 2.88 -0.82 -2.53
CA ASN A 51 3.18 -1.47 -3.79
C ASN A 51 3.50 -2.95 -3.62
N GLU A 52 4.26 -3.28 -2.60
CA GLU A 52 4.62 -4.67 -2.34
C GLU A 52 3.40 -5.53 -2.02
N ARG A 53 2.50 -4.98 -1.23
CA ARG A 53 1.33 -5.74 -0.83
C ARG A 53 0.34 -5.93 -1.96
N LEU A 54 0.27 -4.96 -2.87
CA LEU A 54 -0.68 -5.04 -3.96
C LEU A 54 -0.13 -5.72 -5.19
N TYR A 55 1.11 -5.42 -5.53
CA TYR A 55 1.67 -5.95 -6.77
C TYR A 55 2.67 -7.06 -6.56
N GLY A 56 2.90 -7.40 -5.32
CA GLY A 56 3.85 -8.44 -5.01
C GLY A 56 5.25 -7.92 -4.97
N ALA A 57 6.02 -8.60 -4.22
CA ALA A 57 7.40 -8.25 -4.17
C ALA A 57 8.09 -8.86 -5.34
N ARG A 58 7.62 -9.30 -5.68
CA ARG A 58 8.02 -9.80 -6.49
C ARG A 58 8.01 -9.72 -7.59
N LYS A 59 8.30 -9.34 -7.78
CA LYS A 59 8.18 -9.22 -8.69
C LYS A 59 8.65 -9.92 -9.32
N GLU A 60 9.23 -10.59 -8.85
CA GLU A 60 9.60 -11.16 -9.21
C GLU A 60 9.10 -11.99 -9.61
N VAL A 61 9.01 -12.31 -9.44
CA VAL A 61 8.44 -12.98 -9.85
C VAL A 61 8.03 -13.26 -10.67
N ASN A 62 8.15 -13.13 -10.91
CA ASN A 62 7.68 -13.38 -11.72
C ASN A 62 7.79 -13.81 -12.39
N GLU A 63 8.26 -13.87 -12.23
CA GLU A 63 8.23 -14.31 -12.88
C GLU A 63 7.94 -15.03 -13.13
N ASN A 64 8.12 -15.37 -12.92
CA ASN A 64 7.75 -16.02 -13.32
C ASN A 64 7.22 -16.44 -13.60
N ALA A 65 7.22 -16.43 -13.30
CA ALA A 65 6.66 -16.81 -13.71
C ALA A 65 6.44 -17.11 -14.28
N SER A 66 6.63 -17.28 -14.40
CA SER A 66 6.32 -17.50 -15.14
C SER A 66 6.14 -17.96 -15.54
N ILE A 67 6.20 -18.21 -15.49
CA ILE A 67 5.99 -18.55 -15.98
C ILE A 67 5.81 -18.82 -16.39
#